data_26d0bd5556f93562024395a650cb6569
#
_entry.id   26d0bd5556f93562024395a650cb6569
#
_cell.length_a   1.000
_cell.length_b   1.000
_cell.length_c   1.000
_cell.angle_alpha   90.00
_cell.angle_beta   90.00
_cell.angle_gamma   90.00
#
_symmetry.space_group_name_H-M   'P 1'
#
loop_
_entity.id
_entity.type
_entity.pdbx_description
1 polymer ?
#
loop_
_entity_poly.entity_id
_entity_poly.type
_entity_poly.pdbx_seq_one_letter_code
_entity_poly.pdbx_strand_id
1 'polypeptide(L)'
;MKPRKKDLGDKNIIGANVTKLRKLNMMSQKELAVNMQLLGVDINFSSLSKLEGQTRVASDKEVFAISQIFDIKADELFRNL
;
A
#
# COMPACT_ATOMS: atom_id res chain seq x y z
N MET A 1 -7.42 10.63 19.86
CA MET A 1 -6.81 11.79 19.21
C MET A 1 -7.11 11.77 17.72
N LYS A 2 -7.52 12.90 17.15
CA LYS A 2 -7.78 12.97 15.72
C LYS A 2 -6.44 13.03 14.97
N PRO A 3 -6.24 12.22 13.92
CA PRO A 3 -5.01 12.33 13.13
C PRO A 3 -4.96 13.66 12.39
N ARG A 4 -3.76 14.16 12.19
CA ARG A 4 -3.56 15.37 11.40
C ARG A 4 -3.58 15.00 9.91
N LYS A 5 -3.81 16.00 9.04
CA LYS A 5 -3.81 15.79 7.60
C LYS A 5 -2.53 15.09 7.11
N LYS A 6 -1.38 15.52 7.62
CA LYS A 6 -0.08 14.92 7.24
C LYS A 6 0.06 13.47 7.68
N ASP A 7 -0.64 13.07 8.77
CA ASP A 7 -0.61 11.70 9.25
C ASP A 7 -1.48 10.79 8.39
N LEU A 8 -2.47 11.37 7.74
CA LEU A 8 -3.36 10.62 6.85
C LEU A 8 -2.81 10.50 5.42
N GLY A 9 -1.79 11.26 5.09
CA GLY A 9 -1.29 11.37 3.73
C GLY A 9 -2.15 12.33 2.90
N ASP A 10 -1.83 12.47 1.62
CA ASP A 10 -2.54 13.39 0.73
C ASP A 10 -3.81 12.75 0.14
N LYS A 11 -3.67 11.61 -0.52
CA LYS A 11 -4.77 10.93 -1.19
C LYS A 11 -5.09 9.56 -0.63
N ASN A 12 -4.19 8.96 0.11
CA ASN A 12 -4.44 7.69 0.80
C ASN A 12 -3.63 7.65 2.09
N ILE A 13 -4.06 6.79 3.01
CA ILE A 13 -3.44 6.65 4.33
C ILE A 13 -2.32 5.62 4.30
N ILE A 14 -2.48 4.57 3.49
CA ILE A 14 -1.67 3.35 3.60
C ILE A 14 -0.30 3.42 2.93
N GLY A 15 -0.08 4.38 2.02
CA GLY A 15 1.09 4.37 1.14
C GLY A 15 2.42 4.28 1.86
N ALA A 16 2.61 5.06 2.92
CA ALA A 16 3.86 5.04 3.67
C ALA A 16 4.09 3.69 4.35
N ASN A 17 3.02 3.07 4.86
CA ASN A 17 3.09 1.75 5.49
C ASN A 17 3.40 0.67 4.47
N VAL A 18 2.84 0.76 3.27
CA VAL A 18 3.14 -0.16 2.18
C VAL A 18 4.62 -0.12 1.85
N THR A 19 5.18 1.08 1.74
CA THR A 19 6.61 1.26 1.49
C THR A 19 7.46 0.60 2.59
N LYS A 20 7.10 0.82 3.85
CA LYS A 20 7.83 0.23 4.99
C LYS A 20 7.78 -1.29 4.94
N LEU A 21 6.58 -1.85 4.76
CA LEU A 21 6.40 -3.31 4.70
C LEU A 21 7.18 -3.92 3.56
N ARG A 22 7.13 -3.27 2.40
CA ARG A 22 7.85 -3.73 1.22
C ARG A 22 9.36 -3.79 1.48
N LYS A 23 9.91 -2.73 2.05
CA LYS A 23 11.34 -2.66 2.37
C LYS A 23 11.74 -3.65 3.45
N LEU A 24 10.89 -3.83 4.46
CA LEU A 24 11.13 -4.82 5.52
C LEU A 24 11.18 -6.24 4.96
N ASN A 25 10.43 -6.50 3.91
CA ASN A 25 10.40 -7.81 3.25
C ASN A 25 11.36 -7.89 2.07
N MET A 26 12.23 -6.90 1.90
CA MET A 26 13.24 -6.86 0.84
C MET A 26 12.62 -7.05 -0.54
N MET A 27 11.46 -6.43 -0.75
CA MET A 27 10.68 -6.55 -1.97
C MET A 27 10.75 -5.25 -2.76
N SER A 28 10.99 -5.33 -4.07
CA SER A 28 10.96 -4.16 -4.94
C SER A 28 9.52 -3.76 -5.26
N GLN A 29 9.33 -2.52 -5.73
CA GLN A 29 8.00 -2.10 -6.20
C GLN A 29 7.51 -2.98 -7.35
N LYS A 30 8.42 -3.36 -8.24
CA LYS A 30 8.07 -4.24 -9.37
C LYS A 30 7.56 -5.59 -8.87
N GLU A 31 8.24 -6.17 -7.89
CA GLU A 31 7.84 -7.45 -7.30
C GLU A 31 6.47 -7.35 -6.64
N LEU A 32 6.22 -6.27 -5.90
CA LEU A 32 4.92 -6.06 -5.28
C LEU A 32 3.83 -5.92 -6.33
N ALA A 33 4.07 -5.15 -7.39
CA ALA A 33 3.09 -4.98 -8.47
C ALA A 33 2.76 -6.33 -9.12
N VAL A 34 3.78 -7.16 -9.39
CA VAL A 34 3.56 -8.49 -9.97
C VAL A 34 2.72 -9.36 -9.04
N ASN A 35 3.03 -9.36 -7.74
CA ASN A 35 2.28 -10.13 -6.77
C ASN A 35 0.83 -9.68 -6.69
N MET A 36 0.58 -8.39 -6.78
CA MET A 36 -0.79 -7.85 -6.80
C MET A 36 -1.53 -8.29 -8.07
N GLN A 37 -0.85 -8.27 -9.22
CA GLN A 37 -1.43 -8.74 -10.48
C GLN A 37 -1.81 -10.21 -10.39
N LEU A 38 -0.99 -11.04 -9.74
CA LEU A 38 -1.28 -12.46 -9.53
C LEU A 38 -2.54 -12.68 -8.69
N LEU A 39 -2.89 -11.72 -7.85
CA LEU A 39 -4.12 -11.75 -7.06
C LEU A 39 -5.32 -11.12 -7.79
N GLY A 40 -5.13 -10.76 -9.06
CA GLY A 40 -6.21 -10.22 -9.88
C GLY A 40 -6.37 -8.70 -9.81
N VAL A 41 -5.42 -7.99 -9.24
CA VAL A 41 -5.46 -6.53 -9.16
C VAL A 41 -4.73 -5.94 -10.37
N ASP A 42 -5.45 -5.14 -11.14
CA ASP A 42 -4.88 -4.49 -12.33
C ASP A 42 -4.11 -3.25 -11.89
N ILE A 43 -2.82 -3.45 -11.66
CA ILE A 43 -1.93 -2.37 -11.23
C ILE A 43 -0.61 -2.49 -11.99
N ASN A 44 0.00 -1.34 -12.31
CA ASN A 44 1.33 -1.32 -12.90
C ASN A 44 2.31 -0.60 -11.97
N PHE A 45 3.59 -0.60 -12.35
CA PHE A 45 4.65 0.02 -11.55
C PHE A 45 4.37 1.50 -11.25
N SER A 46 3.97 2.26 -12.27
CA SER A 46 3.70 3.70 -12.11
C SER A 46 2.55 3.94 -11.13
N SER A 47 1.49 3.14 -11.25
CA SER A 47 0.32 3.25 -10.38
C SER A 47 0.67 2.91 -8.93
N LEU A 48 1.49 1.86 -8.72
CA LEU A 48 1.94 1.49 -7.38
C LEU A 48 2.84 2.56 -6.78
N SER A 49 3.72 3.14 -7.59
CA SER A 49 4.60 4.22 -7.13
C SER A 49 3.78 5.40 -6.60
N LYS A 50 2.71 5.76 -7.32
CA LYS A 50 1.81 6.83 -6.89
C LYS A 50 1.06 6.47 -5.61
N LEU A 51 0.67 5.20 -5.47
CA LEU A 51 0.01 4.73 -4.25
C LEU A 51 0.95 4.85 -3.05
N GLU A 52 2.18 4.36 -3.18
CA GLU A 52 3.18 4.45 -2.11
C GLU A 52 3.53 5.89 -1.78
N GLY A 53 3.53 6.76 -2.78
CA GLY A 53 3.76 8.20 -2.59
C GLY A 53 2.56 8.95 -2.06
N GLN A 54 1.43 8.27 -1.85
CA GLN A 54 0.19 8.84 -1.34
C GLN A 54 -0.39 9.94 -2.25
N THR A 55 -0.10 9.86 -3.56
CA THR A 55 -0.53 10.85 -4.54
C THR A 55 -1.77 10.43 -5.31
N ARG A 56 -2.35 9.25 -5.02
CA ARG A 56 -3.62 8.80 -5.58
C ARG A 56 -4.41 8.01 -4.55
N VAL A 57 -5.69 7.86 -4.80
CA VAL A 57 -6.58 7.06 -3.94
C VAL A 57 -6.22 5.59 -4.08
N ALA A 58 -6.25 4.87 -2.97
CA ALA A 58 -6.10 3.42 -2.96
C ALA A 58 -7.48 2.77 -2.99
N SER A 59 -7.65 1.76 -3.85
CA SER A 59 -8.91 1.01 -3.92
C SER A 59 -8.96 -0.07 -2.84
N ASP A 60 -10.17 -0.52 -2.52
CA ASP A 60 -10.36 -1.60 -1.56
C ASP A 60 -9.69 -2.89 -2.03
N LYS A 61 -9.71 -3.16 -3.33
CA LYS A 61 -9.04 -4.33 -3.92
C LYS A 61 -7.53 -4.27 -3.71
N GLU A 62 -6.96 -3.08 -3.84
CA GLU A 62 -5.52 -2.87 -3.61
C GLU A 62 -5.18 -3.08 -2.14
N VAL A 63 -5.97 -2.53 -1.25
CA VAL A 63 -5.79 -2.72 0.20
C VAL A 63 -5.85 -4.20 0.56
N PHE A 64 -6.83 -4.91 0.03
CA PHE A 64 -6.99 -6.34 0.28
C PHE A 64 -5.79 -7.13 -0.22
N ALA A 65 -5.37 -6.90 -1.46
CA ALA A 65 -4.26 -7.63 -2.06
C ALA A 65 -2.96 -7.40 -1.29
N ILE A 66 -2.68 -6.15 -0.92
CA ILE A 66 -1.47 -5.81 -0.16
C ILE A 66 -1.48 -6.51 1.20
N SER A 67 -2.61 -6.53 1.89
CA SER A 67 -2.72 -7.21 3.18
C SER A 67 -2.47 -8.71 3.05
N GLN A 68 -2.94 -9.32 1.97
CA GLN A 68 -2.71 -10.74 1.70
C GLN A 68 -1.23 -11.03 1.42
N ILE A 69 -0.60 -10.19 0.62
CA ILE A 69 0.81 -10.37 0.25
C ILE A 69 1.72 -10.32 1.48
N PHE A 70 1.46 -9.39 2.38
CA PHE A 70 2.26 -9.24 3.59
C PHE A 70 1.75 -10.05 4.78
N ASP A 71 0.67 -10.82 4.58
CA ASP A 71 0.07 -11.68 5.61
C ASP A 71 -0.26 -10.90 6.89
N ILE A 72 -0.94 -9.77 6.70
CA ILE A 72 -1.40 -8.92 7.81
C ILE A 72 -2.89 -8.64 7.63
N LYS A 73 -3.52 -8.15 8.68
CA LYS A 73 -4.90 -7.67 8.59
C LYS A 73 -4.93 -6.32 7.87
N ALA A 74 -5.99 -6.07 7.11
CA ALA A 74 -6.12 -4.84 6.35
C ALA A 74 -6.01 -3.59 7.25
N ASP A 75 -6.56 -3.66 8.47
CA ASP A 75 -6.51 -2.51 9.37
C ASP A 75 -5.09 -2.15 9.81
N GLU A 76 -4.16 -3.10 9.77
CA GLU A 76 -2.76 -2.83 10.11
C GLU A 76 -2.09 -1.89 9.11
N LEU A 77 -2.59 -1.84 7.87
CA LEU A 77 -2.11 -0.88 6.87
C LEU A 77 -2.45 0.56 7.25
N PHE A 78 -3.46 0.75 8.06
CA PHE A 78 -3.92 2.07 8.48
C PHE A 78 -3.32 2.52 9.80
N ARG A 79 -2.52 1.68 10.43
CA ARG A 79 -1.88 2.00 11.71
C ARG A 79 -0.49 2.56 11.48
N ASN A 80 -0.02 3.27 12.48
CA ASN A 80 1.34 3.80 12.46
C ASN A 80 2.33 2.67 12.73
N LEU A 81 3.09 2.29 11.71
CA LEU A 81 4.09 1.21 11.82
C LEU A 81 5.42 1.72 12.36
#